data_74df4b5ea01bf9fe8a3e22a906e4b2de
#
_entry.id   74df4b5ea01bf9fe8a3e22a906e4b2de
#
_cell.length_a   1.000
_cell.length_b   1.000
_cell.length_c   1.000
_cell.angle_alpha   90.00
_cell.angle_beta   90.00
_cell.angle_gamma   90.00
#
_symmetry.space_group_name_H-M   'P 1'
#
loop_
_entity.id
_entity.type
_entity.pdbx_description
1 polymer ?
#
loop_
_entity_poly.entity_id
_entity_poly.type
_entity_poly.pdbx_seq_one_letter_code
_entity_poly.pdbx_strand_id
1 'polypeptide(L)'
;MKFGFALRRIALVGPGKENAEVTFTRGLNVIAGPSDTGKSFIVQCLDYALGGGDPPKEIPEAEGYSSVILEIEDNRDHRIYSLERSLRGGDVACNTAGLPERVLAARHQGGKEETVSQFLLDLSGLGTKKVRTNEQGKTRPLSFRDMARLVIIDEEAVIKGDSPVLSGQFTSKTAESGVFRLLLTGTDDSSIVAKEDPKVAKGR
;
A
#
# COMPACT_ATOMS: atom_id res chain seq x y z
N MET A 1 -0.68 8.86 21.24
CA MET A 1 -1.35 7.82 20.44
C MET A 1 -0.41 7.47 19.29
N LYS A 2 -0.04 6.21 19.11
CA LYS A 2 0.96 5.81 18.10
C LYS A 2 0.21 5.31 16.86
N PHE A 3 0.18 6.11 15.80
CA PHE A 3 -0.38 5.70 14.51
C PHE A 3 0.43 4.58 13.86
N GLY A 4 -0.16 3.91 12.88
CA GLY A 4 0.41 2.83 12.12
C GLY A 4 -0.25 1.49 12.43
N PHE A 5 0.18 0.47 11.72
CA PHE A 5 -0.28 -0.90 11.91
C PHE A 5 0.88 -1.88 11.87
N ALA A 6 0.66 -3.06 12.43
CA ALA A 6 1.61 -4.17 12.38
C ALA A 6 1.00 -5.32 11.57
N LEU A 7 1.80 -5.97 10.74
CA LEU A 7 1.41 -7.21 10.09
C LEU A 7 1.33 -8.32 11.14
N ARG A 8 0.29 -9.15 11.08
CA ARG A 8 0.09 -10.27 11.99
C ARG A 8 0.12 -11.62 11.29
N ARG A 9 -0.52 -11.72 10.16
CA ARG A 9 -0.57 -12.96 9.39
C ARG A 9 -0.84 -12.64 7.92
N ILE A 10 -0.23 -13.41 7.04
CA ILE A 10 -0.63 -13.50 5.64
C ILE A 10 -0.93 -14.95 5.32
N ALA A 11 -2.02 -15.21 4.63
CA ALA A 11 -2.45 -16.55 4.25
C ALA A 11 -3.00 -16.59 2.83
N LEU A 12 -2.74 -17.68 2.13
CA LEU A 12 -3.51 -18.08 0.95
C LEU A 12 -4.60 -19.03 1.41
N VAL A 13 -5.81 -18.82 0.90
CA VAL A 13 -6.98 -19.65 1.17
C VAL A 13 -7.62 -20.14 -0.11
N GLY A 14 -8.18 -21.34 -0.10
CA GLY A 14 -8.86 -21.92 -1.25
C GLY A 14 -9.76 -23.07 -0.87
N PRO A 15 -10.78 -23.38 -1.67
CA PRO A 15 -11.71 -24.47 -1.39
C PRO A 15 -11.00 -25.82 -1.25
N GLY A 16 -11.20 -26.48 -0.11
CA GLY A 16 -10.61 -27.80 0.14
C GLY A 16 -9.08 -27.83 0.30
N LYS A 17 -8.45 -26.69 0.43
CA LYS A 17 -7.01 -26.55 0.68
C LYS A 17 -6.76 -26.17 2.14
N GLU A 18 -5.70 -26.71 2.71
CA GLU A 18 -5.13 -26.18 3.94
C GLU A 18 -4.54 -24.80 3.68
N ASN A 19 -4.69 -23.87 4.63
CA ASN A 19 -4.16 -22.53 4.47
C ASN A 19 -2.62 -22.56 4.41
N ALA A 20 -2.06 -21.91 3.40
CA ALA A 20 -0.62 -21.63 3.36
C ALA A 20 -0.39 -20.27 4.00
N GLU A 21 0.23 -20.24 5.20
CA GLU A 21 0.29 -19.01 5.98
C GLU A 21 1.66 -18.74 6.60
N VAL A 22 1.91 -17.45 6.83
CA VAL A 22 3.03 -16.92 7.58
C VAL A 22 2.51 -15.99 8.66
N THR A 23 2.92 -16.22 9.90
CA THR A 23 2.62 -15.34 11.03
C THR A 23 3.79 -14.41 11.31
N PHE A 24 3.46 -13.19 11.74
CA PHE A 24 4.45 -12.17 12.09
C PHE A 24 4.35 -11.78 13.56
N THR A 25 5.50 -11.56 14.16
CA THR A 25 5.62 -10.98 15.51
C THR A 25 6.02 -9.51 15.42
N ARG A 26 5.90 -8.78 16.52
CA ARG A 26 6.43 -7.40 16.57
C ARG A 26 7.96 -7.42 16.49
N GLY A 27 8.50 -6.48 15.76
CA GLY A 27 9.94 -6.35 15.55
C GLY A 27 10.44 -7.04 14.28
N LEU A 28 11.66 -7.54 14.30
CA LEU A 28 12.28 -8.19 13.15
C LEU A 28 11.72 -9.60 12.94
N ASN A 29 11.25 -9.85 11.72
CA ASN A 29 10.86 -11.18 11.24
C ASN A 29 11.78 -11.56 10.08
N VAL A 30 12.36 -12.75 10.12
CA VAL A 30 13.25 -13.26 9.08
C VAL A 30 12.68 -14.54 8.50
N ILE A 31 12.44 -14.53 7.19
CA ILE A 31 11.99 -15.70 6.43
C ILE A 31 13.18 -16.17 5.60
N ALA A 32 13.76 -17.29 5.97
CA ALA A 32 14.90 -17.89 5.30
C ALA A 32 14.53 -19.21 4.64
N GLY A 33 15.18 -19.54 3.55
CA GLY A 33 15.00 -20.80 2.83
C GLY A 33 15.78 -20.80 1.51
N PRO A 34 15.91 -21.96 0.85
CA PRO A 34 16.53 -22.08 -0.46
C PRO A 34 15.86 -21.19 -1.53
N SER A 35 16.46 -21.11 -2.72
CA SER A 35 15.78 -20.52 -3.88
C SER A 35 14.50 -21.29 -4.20
N ASP A 36 13.56 -20.61 -4.84
CA ASP A 36 12.27 -21.16 -5.30
C ASP A 36 11.36 -21.77 -4.21
N THR A 37 11.47 -21.23 -2.98
CA THR A 37 10.61 -21.63 -1.85
C THR A 37 9.50 -20.61 -1.54
N GLY A 38 9.16 -19.74 -2.47
CA GLY A 38 8.04 -18.80 -2.33
C GLY A 38 8.33 -17.52 -1.54
N LYS A 39 9.57 -17.23 -1.13
CA LYS A 39 9.90 -16.00 -0.36
C LYS A 39 9.48 -14.71 -1.08
N SER A 40 9.84 -14.57 -2.34
CA SER A 40 9.45 -13.40 -3.16
C SER A 40 7.95 -13.36 -3.42
N PHE A 41 7.29 -14.53 -3.50
CA PHE A 41 5.84 -14.63 -3.63
C PHE A 41 5.11 -14.07 -2.40
N ILE A 42 5.64 -14.28 -1.18
CA ILE A 42 5.08 -13.67 0.04
C ILE A 42 5.10 -12.14 -0.06
N VAL A 43 6.18 -11.55 -0.55
CA VAL A 43 6.28 -10.09 -0.75
C VAL A 43 5.26 -9.61 -1.78
N GLN A 44 5.05 -10.34 -2.87
CA GLN A 44 4.03 -10.03 -3.86
C GLN A 44 2.61 -10.11 -3.28
N CYS A 45 2.33 -11.12 -2.47
CA CYS A 45 1.05 -11.25 -1.76
C CYS A 45 0.83 -10.10 -0.77
N LEU A 46 1.85 -9.66 -0.04
CA LEU A 46 1.78 -8.49 0.84
C LEU A 46 1.50 -7.22 0.06
N ASP A 47 2.24 -6.97 -1.02
CA ASP A 47 2.02 -5.79 -1.87
C ASP A 47 0.61 -5.76 -2.43
N TYR A 48 0.13 -6.90 -2.93
CA TYR A 48 -1.20 -7.05 -3.49
C TYR A 48 -2.30 -6.82 -2.46
N ALA A 49 -2.20 -7.41 -1.26
CA ALA A 49 -3.16 -7.23 -0.17
C ALA A 49 -3.19 -5.78 0.34
N LEU A 50 -2.07 -5.07 0.27
CA LEU A 50 -1.93 -3.65 0.61
C LEU A 50 -2.29 -2.70 -0.55
N GLY A 51 -3.04 -3.19 -1.54
CA GLY A 51 -3.58 -2.39 -2.63
C GLY A 51 -2.71 -2.31 -3.88
N GLY A 52 -1.76 -3.21 -4.05
CA GLY A 52 -1.02 -3.39 -5.29
C GLY A 52 -1.95 -3.66 -6.48
N GLY A 53 -1.58 -3.16 -7.67
CA GLY A 53 -2.41 -3.29 -8.87
C GLY A 53 -2.42 -4.69 -9.45
N ASP A 54 -1.28 -5.35 -9.40
CA ASP A 54 -1.06 -6.63 -10.05
C ASP A 54 -1.17 -7.79 -9.04
N PRO A 55 -1.91 -8.86 -9.36
CA PRO A 55 -1.94 -10.05 -8.53
C PRO A 55 -0.54 -10.69 -8.46
N PRO A 56 -0.26 -11.50 -7.41
CA PRO A 56 0.97 -12.27 -7.34
C PRO A 56 1.14 -13.15 -8.58
N LYS A 57 2.39 -13.43 -8.96
CA LYS A 57 2.68 -14.31 -10.10
C LYS A 57 2.04 -15.68 -9.89
N GLU A 58 1.52 -16.27 -10.95
CA GLU A 58 1.07 -17.66 -10.90
C GLU A 58 2.28 -18.59 -10.69
N ILE A 59 2.21 -19.40 -9.65
CA ILE A 59 3.20 -20.43 -9.34
C ILE A 59 2.47 -21.77 -9.09
N PRO A 60 3.07 -22.92 -9.41
CA PRO A 60 2.42 -24.21 -9.23
C PRO A 60 1.94 -24.46 -7.79
N GLU A 61 2.70 -24.01 -6.79
CA GLU A 61 2.39 -24.15 -5.38
C GLU A 61 1.13 -23.38 -4.96
N ALA A 62 0.77 -22.31 -5.71
CA ALA A 62 -0.43 -21.53 -5.47
C ALA A 62 -1.68 -22.09 -6.17
N GLU A 63 -1.57 -23.16 -6.94
CA GLU A 63 -2.70 -23.77 -7.62
C GLU A 63 -3.77 -24.23 -6.63
N GLY A 64 -5.03 -23.85 -6.90
CA GLY A 64 -6.20 -24.15 -6.08
C GLY A 64 -6.45 -23.18 -4.92
N TYR A 65 -5.57 -22.20 -4.68
CA TYR A 65 -5.89 -21.07 -3.82
C TYR A 65 -6.68 -20.00 -4.60
N SER A 66 -7.57 -19.31 -3.93
CA SER A 66 -8.49 -18.34 -4.54
C SER A 66 -8.32 -16.92 -4.01
N SER A 67 -7.86 -16.77 -2.78
CA SER A 67 -7.73 -15.46 -2.12
C SER A 67 -6.46 -15.38 -1.28
N VAL A 68 -5.98 -14.15 -1.10
CA VAL A 68 -5.01 -13.79 -0.08
C VAL A 68 -5.73 -13.08 1.07
N ILE A 69 -5.40 -13.44 2.30
CA ILE A 69 -5.85 -12.79 3.52
C ILE A 69 -4.64 -12.17 4.22
N LEU A 70 -4.71 -10.88 4.53
CA LEU A 70 -3.74 -10.17 5.34
C LEU A 70 -4.38 -9.68 6.63
N GLU A 71 -3.88 -10.14 7.76
CA GLU A 71 -4.26 -9.61 9.07
C GLU A 71 -3.28 -8.53 9.53
N ILE A 72 -3.83 -7.38 9.87
CA ILE A 72 -3.09 -6.24 10.41
C ILE A 72 -3.67 -5.81 11.75
N GLU A 73 -2.82 -5.33 12.64
CA GLU A 73 -3.21 -4.79 13.94
C GLU A 73 -2.98 -3.29 13.99
N ASP A 74 -4.02 -2.53 14.28
CA ASP A 74 -3.91 -1.08 14.55
C ASP A 74 -3.08 -0.85 15.83
N ASN A 75 -2.07 0.00 15.74
CA ASN A 75 -1.20 0.32 16.87
C ASN A 75 -1.88 1.20 17.94
N ARG A 76 -3.08 1.76 17.67
CA ARG A 76 -3.78 2.65 18.59
C ARG A 76 -4.62 1.89 19.61
N ASP A 77 -5.36 0.89 19.17
CA ASP A 77 -6.35 0.16 19.96
C ASP A 77 -6.20 -1.36 19.91
N HIS A 78 -5.15 -1.85 19.22
CA HIS A 78 -4.85 -3.27 19.03
C HIS A 78 -5.94 -4.05 18.29
N ARG A 79 -6.83 -3.37 17.58
CA ARG A 79 -7.86 -4.01 16.78
C ARG A 79 -7.24 -4.71 15.58
N ILE A 80 -7.70 -5.95 15.34
CA ILE A 80 -7.28 -6.74 14.19
C ILE A 80 -8.26 -6.51 13.04
N TYR A 81 -7.71 -6.22 11.88
CA TYR A 81 -8.43 -6.15 10.61
C TYR A 81 -7.93 -7.27 9.70
N SER A 82 -8.86 -8.02 9.11
CA SER A 82 -8.60 -9.04 8.11
C SER A 82 -8.98 -8.48 6.74
N LEU A 83 -8.00 -8.33 5.88
CA LEU A 83 -8.15 -7.86 4.50
C LEU A 83 -8.09 -9.06 3.57
N GLU A 84 -9.23 -9.44 2.98
CA GLU A 84 -9.29 -10.53 2.01
C GLU A 84 -9.44 -9.99 0.60
N ARG A 85 -8.62 -10.48 -0.31
CA ARG A 85 -8.67 -10.12 -1.73
C ARG A 85 -8.53 -11.34 -2.61
N SER A 86 -9.42 -11.48 -3.60
CA SER A 86 -9.33 -12.54 -4.59
C SER A 86 -8.05 -12.43 -5.42
N LEU A 87 -7.39 -13.55 -5.68
CA LEU A 87 -6.21 -13.62 -6.57
C LEU A 87 -6.55 -13.28 -8.03
N ARG A 88 -7.85 -13.25 -8.38
CA ARG A 88 -8.34 -12.84 -9.71
C ARG A 88 -8.61 -11.34 -9.82
N GLY A 89 -8.31 -10.56 -8.80
CA GLY A 89 -8.59 -9.14 -8.74
C GLY A 89 -9.87 -8.82 -7.98
N GLY A 90 -10.31 -7.56 -8.08
CA GLY A 90 -11.49 -7.07 -7.38
C GLY A 90 -11.17 -6.28 -6.12
N ASP A 91 -12.23 -5.88 -5.43
CA ASP A 91 -12.17 -5.11 -4.20
C ASP A 91 -11.76 -5.98 -3.01
N VAL A 92 -11.50 -5.36 -1.89
CA VAL A 92 -10.99 -6.01 -0.68
C VAL A 92 -12.08 -6.07 0.37
N ALA A 93 -12.43 -7.27 0.82
CA ALA A 93 -13.28 -7.46 1.99
C ALA A 93 -12.45 -7.16 3.26
N CYS A 94 -12.96 -6.25 4.09
CA CYS A 94 -12.32 -5.86 5.34
C CYS A 94 -13.20 -6.26 6.52
N ASN A 95 -12.74 -7.23 7.29
CA ASN A 95 -13.43 -7.78 8.44
C ASN A 95 -12.72 -7.41 9.73
N THR A 96 -13.49 -7.17 10.80
CA THR A 96 -12.99 -7.00 12.16
C THR A 96 -14.03 -7.46 13.15
N ALA A 97 -13.59 -7.98 14.29
CA ALA A 97 -14.50 -8.50 15.31
C ALA A 97 -15.50 -7.45 15.80
N GLY A 98 -16.78 -7.83 15.84
CA GLY A 98 -17.86 -7.00 16.36
C GLY A 98 -18.39 -5.91 15.42
N LEU A 99 -17.89 -5.82 14.19
CA LEU A 99 -18.40 -4.88 13.18
C LEU A 99 -18.81 -5.63 11.89
N PRO A 100 -19.76 -5.06 11.13
CA PRO A 100 -20.12 -5.63 9.84
C PRO A 100 -18.93 -5.58 8.87
N GLU A 101 -18.91 -6.53 7.95
CA GLU A 101 -17.95 -6.53 6.84
C GLU A 101 -18.07 -5.23 6.03
N ARG A 102 -16.91 -4.68 5.64
CA ARG A 102 -16.80 -3.54 4.72
C ARG A 102 -16.10 -3.98 3.46
N VAL A 103 -16.51 -3.41 2.34
CA VAL A 103 -15.82 -3.58 1.07
C VAL A 103 -15.02 -2.31 0.77
N LEU A 104 -13.72 -2.46 0.63
CA LEU A 104 -12.79 -1.39 0.29
C LEU A 104 -12.46 -1.47 -1.19
N ALA A 105 -12.70 -0.39 -1.93
CA ALA A 105 -12.36 -0.34 -3.34
C ALA A 105 -10.84 -0.47 -3.53
N ALA A 106 -10.41 -1.38 -4.40
CA ALA A 106 -8.99 -1.60 -4.68
C ALA A 106 -8.35 -0.42 -5.41
N ARG A 107 -9.14 0.33 -6.21
CA ARG A 107 -8.70 1.51 -6.96
C ARG A 107 -9.62 2.69 -6.68
N HIS A 108 -9.06 3.87 -6.61
CA HIS A 108 -9.84 5.10 -6.53
C HIS A 108 -10.54 5.36 -7.88
N GLN A 109 -11.86 5.24 -7.90
CA GLN A 109 -12.69 5.44 -9.11
C GLN A 109 -13.45 6.78 -9.11
N GLY A 110 -12.96 7.77 -8.37
CA GLY A 110 -13.56 9.11 -8.34
C GLY A 110 -14.90 9.22 -7.61
N GLY A 111 -15.31 8.17 -6.89
CA GLY A 111 -16.54 8.09 -6.11
C GLY A 111 -16.35 8.42 -4.63
N LYS A 112 -17.43 8.23 -3.85
CA LYS A 112 -17.43 8.34 -2.38
C LYS A 112 -17.05 7.03 -1.69
N GLU A 113 -16.53 6.07 -2.43
CA GLU A 113 -16.22 4.74 -1.92
C GLU A 113 -14.96 4.78 -1.07
N GLU A 114 -15.01 4.08 0.06
CA GLU A 114 -13.83 3.87 0.91
C GLU A 114 -12.84 2.97 0.16
N THR A 115 -11.59 3.40 0.06
CA THR A 115 -10.55 2.64 -0.65
C THR A 115 -9.58 2.01 0.33
N VAL A 116 -8.94 0.90 -0.07
CA VAL A 116 -7.82 0.29 0.68
C VAL A 116 -6.75 1.32 1.00
N SER A 117 -6.43 2.17 0.03
CA SER A 117 -5.44 3.24 0.19
C SER A 117 -5.82 4.21 1.31
N GLN A 118 -7.06 4.71 1.32
CA GLN A 118 -7.53 5.64 2.34
C GLN A 118 -7.56 4.98 3.72
N PHE A 119 -8.08 3.76 3.81
CA PHE A 119 -8.10 2.98 5.04
C PHE A 119 -6.71 2.82 5.67
N LEU A 120 -5.71 2.42 4.88
CA LEU A 120 -4.34 2.25 5.36
C LEU A 120 -3.68 3.58 5.75
N LEU A 121 -3.97 4.66 5.03
CA LEU A 121 -3.51 6.00 5.37
C LEU A 121 -4.13 6.50 6.68
N ASP A 122 -5.41 6.22 6.94
CA ASP A 122 -6.10 6.60 8.19
C ASP A 122 -5.51 5.87 9.39
N LEU A 123 -5.21 4.58 9.25
CA LEU A 123 -4.47 3.82 10.27
C LEU A 123 -3.08 4.42 10.53
N SER A 124 -2.44 4.95 9.48
CA SER A 124 -1.11 5.56 9.56
C SER A 124 -1.12 7.02 10.00
N GLY A 125 -2.30 7.64 10.22
CA GLY A 125 -2.44 9.05 10.57
C GLY A 125 -2.12 10.01 9.43
N LEU A 126 -2.21 9.55 8.19
CA LEU A 126 -1.83 10.28 6.98
C LEU A 126 -3.00 10.51 6.01
N GLY A 127 -4.23 10.17 6.39
CA GLY A 127 -5.40 10.17 5.51
C GLY A 127 -5.77 11.53 4.91
N THR A 128 -5.36 12.64 5.53
CA THR A 128 -5.64 14.01 5.03
C THR A 128 -4.47 14.66 4.30
N LYS A 129 -3.34 13.96 4.19
CA LYS A 129 -2.10 14.49 3.64
C LYS A 129 -2.17 14.67 2.12
N LYS A 130 -1.44 15.68 1.62
CA LYS A 130 -1.35 15.99 0.20
C LYS A 130 0.10 16.05 -0.26
N VAL A 131 0.32 15.72 -1.52
CA VAL A 131 1.63 15.79 -2.18
C VAL A 131 1.54 16.65 -3.44
N ARG A 132 2.59 17.40 -3.69
CA ARG A 132 2.74 18.24 -4.87
C ARG A 132 3.05 17.36 -6.09
N THR A 133 2.35 17.61 -7.20
CA THR A 133 2.50 16.84 -8.44
C THR A 133 3.38 17.51 -9.47
N ASN A 134 3.56 18.84 -9.38
CA ASN A 134 4.38 19.61 -10.32
C ASN A 134 5.04 20.83 -9.65
N GLU A 135 5.92 21.49 -10.36
CA GLU A 135 6.65 22.67 -9.87
C GLU A 135 5.75 23.89 -9.69
N GLN A 136 4.60 23.94 -10.34
CA GLN A 136 3.60 25.01 -10.21
C GLN A 136 2.79 24.93 -8.91
N GLY A 137 3.01 23.90 -8.09
CA GLY A 137 2.37 23.74 -6.79
C GLY A 137 1.01 23.04 -6.85
N LYS A 138 0.65 22.40 -7.97
CA LYS A 138 -0.56 21.54 -8.01
C LYS A 138 -0.39 20.38 -7.06
N THR A 139 -1.37 20.15 -6.18
CA THR A 139 -1.36 19.07 -5.21
C THR A 139 -2.43 18.02 -5.52
N ARG A 140 -2.25 16.82 -5.01
CA ARG A 140 -3.24 15.74 -4.94
C ARG A 140 -3.25 15.09 -3.56
N PRO A 141 -4.32 14.38 -3.18
CA PRO A 141 -4.28 13.53 -2.00
C PRO A 141 -3.11 12.54 -2.06
N LEU A 142 -2.52 12.26 -0.91
CA LEU A 142 -1.56 11.18 -0.76
C LEU A 142 -2.26 9.84 -1.04
N SER A 143 -1.57 8.91 -1.67
CA SER A 143 -1.99 7.52 -1.81
C SER A 143 -1.11 6.63 -0.95
N PHE A 144 -1.65 5.56 -0.37
CA PHE A 144 -0.82 4.57 0.31
C PHE A 144 0.23 3.96 -0.63
N ARG A 145 -0.07 3.83 -1.92
CA ARG A 145 0.86 3.34 -2.95
C ARG A 145 2.08 4.24 -3.14
N ASP A 146 1.95 5.55 -2.86
CA ASP A 146 3.10 6.46 -2.86
C ASP A 146 4.13 6.08 -1.79
N MET A 147 3.66 5.56 -0.64
CA MET A 147 4.50 5.13 0.47
C MET A 147 4.93 3.67 0.34
N ALA A 148 4.04 2.80 -0.14
CA ALA A 148 4.28 1.37 -0.27
C ALA A 148 5.59 1.08 -1.02
N ARG A 149 5.87 1.83 -2.06
CA ARG A 149 7.11 1.74 -2.84
C ARG A 149 8.39 1.97 -2.00
N LEU A 150 8.30 2.72 -0.92
CA LEU A 150 9.43 3.01 -0.03
C LEU A 150 9.56 2.02 1.14
N VAL A 151 8.54 1.20 1.37
CA VAL A 151 8.49 0.26 2.50
C VAL A 151 8.36 -1.20 2.07
N ILE A 152 7.88 -1.45 0.86
CA ILE A 152 7.85 -2.78 0.24
C ILE A 152 8.91 -2.79 -0.85
N ILE A 153 10.03 -3.43 -0.57
CA ILE A 153 11.20 -3.44 -1.45
C ILE A 153 11.43 -4.88 -1.90
N ASP A 154 11.40 -5.10 -3.19
CA ASP A 154 11.70 -6.39 -3.80
C ASP A 154 13.20 -6.58 -4.05
N GLU A 155 13.58 -7.80 -4.46
CA GLU A 155 14.96 -8.16 -4.73
C GLU A 155 15.57 -7.31 -5.87
N GLU A 156 14.79 -7.01 -6.91
CA GLU A 156 15.25 -6.19 -8.03
C GLU A 156 15.54 -4.76 -7.59
N ALA A 157 14.71 -4.18 -6.72
CA ALA A 157 14.92 -2.83 -6.21
C ALA A 157 16.18 -2.73 -5.34
N VAL A 158 16.54 -3.79 -4.60
CA VAL A 158 17.75 -3.82 -3.77
C VAL A 158 19.04 -3.77 -4.61
N ILE A 159 19.06 -4.43 -5.77
CA ILE A 159 20.26 -4.52 -6.62
C ILE A 159 20.37 -3.39 -7.66
N LYS A 160 19.32 -2.57 -7.85
CA LYS A 160 19.38 -1.41 -8.76
C LYS A 160 20.33 -0.35 -8.20
N GLY A 161 21.20 0.16 -9.09
CA GLY A 161 22.11 1.27 -8.77
C GLY A 161 21.43 2.65 -8.72
N ASP A 162 20.14 2.72 -8.94
CA ASP A 162 19.35 3.95 -8.99
C ASP A 162 18.93 4.43 -7.58
N SER A 163 18.35 5.62 -7.53
CA SER A 163 17.83 6.17 -6.27
C SER A 163 16.70 5.31 -5.71
N PRO A 164 16.76 4.86 -4.44
CA PRO A 164 15.67 4.12 -3.83
C PRO A 164 14.40 4.98 -3.62
N VAL A 165 14.55 6.30 -3.68
CA VAL A 165 13.45 7.26 -3.49
C VAL A 165 12.70 7.54 -4.79
N LEU A 166 13.40 7.50 -5.93
CA LEU A 166 12.85 7.88 -7.23
C LEU A 166 12.60 6.64 -8.10
N SER A 167 11.45 6.61 -8.78
CA SER A 167 11.12 5.53 -9.74
C SER A 167 11.86 5.64 -11.07
N GLY A 168 12.63 6.71 -11.28
CA GLY A 168 13.25 7.03 -12.57
C GLY A 168 12.30 7.72 -13.56
N GLN A 169 11.01 7.85 -13.25
CA GLN A 169 10.06 8.56 -14.12
C GLN A 169 10.11 10.07 -13.85
N PHE A 170 10.40 10.84 -14.88
CA PHE A 170 10.50 12.31 -14.79
C PHE A 170 9.21 12.94 -14.26
N THR A 171 8.05 12.46 -14.69
CA THR A 171 6.74 13.02 -14.33
C THR A 171 6.36 12.80 -12.87
N SER A 172 6.89 11.78 -12.21
CA SER A 172 6.59 11.43 -10.81
C SER A 172 7.59 12.01 -9.81
N LYS A 173 8.76 12.46 -10.26
CA LYS A 173 9.88 12.93 -9.41
C LYS A 173 9.47 13.93 -8.34
N THR A 174 8.65 14.91 -8.69
CA THR A 174 8.18 15.95 -7.75
C THR A 174 7.33 15.36 -6.63
N ALA A 175 6.38 14.49 -6.98
CA ALA A 175 5.53 13.82 -5.99
C ALA A 175 6.34 12.87 -5.10
N GLU A 176 7.21 12.07 -5.68
CA GLU A 176 8.08 11.13 -4.97
C GLU A 176 9.00 11.82 -3.95
N SER A 177 9.63 12.93 -4.36
CA SER A 177 10.43 13.76 -3.43
C SER A 177 9.56 14.36 -2.33
N GLY A 178 8.31 14.75 -2.63
CA GLY A 178 7.34 15.24 -1.64
C GLY A 178 6.96 14.17 -0.62
N VAL A 179 6.70 12.94 -1.07
CA VAL A 179 6.42 11.79 -0.20
C VAL A 179 7.61 11.49 0.71
N PHE A 180 8.81 11.44 0.17
CA PHE A 180 10.00 11.19 0.97
C PHE A 180 10.23 12.29 2.02
N ARG A 181 10.04 13.56 1.65
CA ARG A 181 10.10 14.68 2.60
C ARG A 181 9.04 14.55 3.69
N LEU A 182 7.78 14.18 3.33
CA LEU A 182 6.71 13.95 4.30
C LEU A 182 7.11 12.88 5.32
N LEU A 183 7.69 11.76 4.87
CA LEU A 183 8.14 10.70 5.77
C LEU A 183 9.26 11.14 6.71
N LEU A 184 10.18 11.98 6.25
CA LEU A 184 11.30 12.48 7.07
C LEU A 184 10.90 13.58 8.05
N THR A 185 9.97 14.46 7.65
CA THR A 185 9.69 15.70 8.39
C THR A 185 8.29 15.77 9.00
N GLY A 186 7.39 14.86 8.61
CA GLY A 186 5.96 14.94 8.94
C GLY A 186 5.21 16.07 8.22
N THR A 187 5.89 16.88 7.39
CA THR A 187 5.32 18.05 6.72
C THR A 187 4.89 17.69 5.29
N ASP A 188 3.62 17.89 5.00
CA ASP A 188 3.02 17.67 3.68
C ASP A 188 2.91 18.97 2.84
N ASP A 189 2.36 18.85 1.65
CA ASP A 189 2.21 19.94 0.70
C ASP A 189 0.83 20.64 0.76
N SER A 190 0.04 20.42 1.80
CA SER A 190 -1.32 20.98 1.92
C SER A 190 -1.36 22.53 1.98
N SER A 191 -0.29 23.15 2.48
CA SER A 191 -0.16 24.62 2.57
C SER A 191 0.32 25.29 1.27
N ILE A 192 0.69 24.51 0.26
CA ILE A 192 1.19 25.07 -1.01
C ILE A 192 0.02 25.63 -1.83
N VAL A 193 0.11 26.90 -2.16
CA VAL A 193 -0.82 27.55 -3.11
C VAL A 193 -0.27 27.37 -4.52
N ALA A 194 -1.07 26.78 -5.40
CA ALA A 194 -0.71 26.65 -6.81
C ALA A 194 -0.56 28.03 -7.46
N LYS A 195 0.52 28.22 -8.22
CA LYS A 195 0.67 29.42 -9.05
C LYS A 195 -0.34 29.37 -10.19
N GLU A 196 -0.97 30.51 -10.48
CA GLU A 196 -1.84 30.63 -11.68
C GLU A 196 -1.05 30.30 -12.94
N ASP A 197 -1.68 29.58 -13.86
CA ASP A 197 -1.08 29.27 -15.15
C ASP A 197 -0.82 30.60 -15.90
N PRO A 198 0.42 30.88 -16.36
CA PRO A 198 0.74 32.12 -17.08
C PRO A 198 -0.12 32.37 -18.31
N LYS A 199 -0.74 31.34 -18.88
CA LYS A 199 -1.68 31.45 -20.00
C LYS A 199 -3.04 32.05 -19.58
N VAL A 200 -3.47 31.77 -18.33
CA VAL A 200 -4.72 32.31 -17.77
C VAL A 200 -4.52 33.77 -17.30
N ALA A 201 -3.34 34.06 -16.76
CA ALA A 201 -3.00 35.43 -16.32
C ALA A 201 -2.84 36.43 -17.49
N LYS A 202 -2.53 35.97 -18.72
CA LYS A 202 -2.43 36.81 -19.90
C LYS A 202 -3.77 37.07 -20.62
N GLY A 203 -4.84 36.40 -20.22
CA GLY A 203 -6.19 36.52 -20.78
C GLY A 203 -7.15 37.42 -19.97
N ARG A 204 -6.64 38.06 -18.90
CA ARG A 204 -7.32 39.13 -18.13
C ARG A 204 -6.59 40.46 -18.38
#